data_71e1b382f65ac13d785a7c89de61e280
#
_entry.id   71e1b382f65ac13d785a7c89de61e280
#
_cell.length_a   1.000
_cell.length_b   1.000
_cell.length_c   1.000
_cell.angle_alpha   90.00
_cell.angle_beta   90.00
_cell.angle_gamma   90.00
#
_symmetry.space_group_name_H-M   'P 1'
#
loop_
_entity.id
_entity.type
_entity.pdbx_description
1 polymer ?
#
loop_
_entity_poly.entity_id
_entity_poly.type
_entity_poly.pdbx_seq_one_letter_code
_entity_poly.pdbx_strand_id
1 'polypeptide(L)'
;MNNKLFLALALLCSMMCLTSCGDKTVDPAQLPQQIQSFVKQTFPGQTISFAQKDCDFLCSHYEITLTDGTQVSFDSDEVWDKIESPMQGVPASVVPAPVATYVNTSFPGIAIKKIDKERNGYEVDLLNGIEVKLNQQGALMEMDD
;
A
#
# COMPACT_ATOMS: atom_id res chain seq x y z
N MET A 1 36.80 5.01 49.03
CA MET A 1 35.39 5.33 48.86
C MET A 1 35.00 5.13 47.40
N ASN A 2 34.49 4.12 47.15
CA ASN A 2 33.44 3.56 46.26
C ASN A 2 33.25 4.16 44.87
N ASN A 3 34.31 4.21 44.10
CA ASN A 3 34.23 4.44 42.64
C ASN A 3 33.54 3.29 41.87
N LYS A 4 33.27 2.17 42.52
CA LYS A 4 32.60 1.00 41.92
C LYS A 4 31.08 1.15 41.81
N LEU A 5 30.47 2.02 42.61
CA LEU A 5 29.04 2.25 42.60
C LEU A 5 28.61 3.22 41.45
N PHE A 6 29.48 4.15 41.10
CA PHE A 6 29.23 5.07 39.98
C PHE A 6 29.40 4.43 38.61
N LEU A 7 30.25 3.40 38.51
CA LEU A 7 30.44 2.67 37.26
C LEU A 7 29.22 1.77 36.91
N ALA A 8 28.56 1.24 37.95
CA ALA A 8 27.39 0.38 37.76
C ALA A 8 26.15 1.18 37.33
N LEU A 9 26.04 2.45 37.74
CA LEU A 9 24.91 3.30 37.37
C LEU A 9 25.04 3.87 35.95
N ALA A 10 26.27 4.05 35.46
CA ALA A 10 26.52 4.51 34.08
C ALA A 10 26.29 3.42 33.03
N LEU A 11 26.35 2.14 33.39
CA LEU A 11 26.12 1.03 32.47
C LEU A 11 24.64 0.68 32.29
N LEU A 12 23.77 1.12 33.21
CA LEU A 12 22.34 0.83 33.16
C LEU A 12 21.54 1.85 32.29
N CYS A 13 22.15 2.97 31.92
CA CYS A 13 21.52 4.03 31.14
C CYS A 13 21.73 3.88 29.62
N SER A 14 22.55 2.90 29.20
CA SER A 14 22.91 2.71 27.78
C SER A 14 22.01 1.71 27.03
N MET A 15 20.93 1.22 27.65
CA MET A 15 20.02 0.25 27.05
C MET A 15 18.62 0.81 26.86
N MET A 16 18.52 2.14 26.70
CA MET A 16 17.27 2.80 26.36
C MET A 16 17.19 3.04 24.86
N CYS A 17 16.39 2.16 24.24
CA CYS A 17 15.47 2.49 23.15
C CYS A 17 16.08 3.05 21.87
N LEU A 18 16.69 2.17 21.10
CA LEU A 18 16.48 2.21 19.65
C LEU A 18 15.18 1.45 19.35
N THR A 19 14.05 1.97 19.74
CA THR A 19 12.81 1.68 19.03
C THR A 19 12.91 2.45 17.73
N SER A 20 13.57 1.83 16.76
CA SER A 20 13.49 2.22 15.37
C SER A 20 12.02 2.15 15.00
N CYS A 21 11.37 3.30 14.89
CA CYS A 21 10.14 3.47 14.14
C CYS A 21 10.54 3.23 12.68
N GLY A 22 10.35 2.01 12.18
CA GLY A 22 10.75 1.59 10.85
C GLY A 22 9.84 0.45 10.41
N ASP A 23 9.82 0.21 9.11
CA ASP A 23 9.07 -0.86 8.47
C ASP A 23 9.33 -2.20 9.18
N LYS A 24 8.27 -2.84 9.63
CA LYS A 24 8.32 -4.17 10.24
C LYS A 24 7.71 -5.19 9.30
N THR A 25 8.50 -6.19 8.94
CA THR A 25 7.96 -7.38 8.28
C THR A 25 6.91 -8.04 9.18
N VAL A 26 5.77 -8.36 8.62
CA VAL A 26 4.64 -8.99 9.30
C VAL A 26 4.41 -10.37 8.67
N ASP A 27 4.16 -11.37 9.51
CA ASP A 27 3.69 -12.66 9.02
C ASP A 27 2.32 -12.48 8.35
N PRO A 28 2.13 -12.93 7.08
CA PRO A 28 0.84 -12.83 6.40
C PRO A 28 -0.35 -13.38 7.19
N ALA A 29 -0.12 -14.41 8.01
CA ALA A 29 -1.15 -14.99 8.87
C ALA A 29 -1.58 -14.07 10.02
N GLN A 30 -0.78 -13.08 10.36
CA GLN A 30 -1.04 -12.12 11.44
C GLN A 30 -1.55 -10.77 10.95
N LEU A 31 -1.74 -10.61 9.64
CA LEU A 31 -2.39 -9.43 9.08
C LEU A 31 -3.83 -9.30 9.59
N PRO A 32 -4.36 -8.08 9.68
CA PRO A 32 -5.76 -7.86 9.96
C PRO A 32 -6.68 -8.70 9.06
N GLN A 33 -7.76 -9.22 9.63
CA GLN A 33 -8.69 -10.08 8.90
C GLN A 33 -9.32 -9.39 7.69
N GLN A 34 -9.51 -8.07 7.77
CA GLN A 34 -10.03 -7.26 6.68
C GLN A 34 -9.10 -7.30 5.45
N ILE A 35 -7.80 -7.15 5.66
CA ILE A 35 -6.78 -7.24 4.59
C ILE A 35 -6.75 -8.65 3.99
N GLN A 36 -6.73 -9.70 4.83
CA GLN A 36 -6.74 -11.08 4.35
C GLN A 36 -8.02 -11.39 3.53
N SER A 37 -9.17 -10.91 3.98
CA SER A 37 -10.45 -11.09 3.28
C SER A 37 -10.47 -10.34 1.96
N PHE A 38 -9.96 -9.12 1.91
CA PHE A 38 -9.83 -8.32 0.70
C PHE A 38 -9.01 -9.05 -0.37
N VAL A 39 -7.85 -9.60 0.00
CA VAL A 39 -6.99 -10.35 -0.93
C VAL A 39 -7.72 -11.56 -1.50
N LYS A 40 -8.38 -12.36 -0.65
CA LYS A 40 -9.12 -13.56 -1.09
C LYS A 40 -10.26 -13.25 -2.05
N GLN A 41 -10.94 -12.13 -1.85
CA GLN A 41 -12.08 -11.72 -2.68
C GLN A 41 -11.65 -11.07 -3.99
N THR A 42 -10.60 -10.25 -3.93
CA THR A 42 -10.15 -9.43 -5.06
C THR A 42 -9.18 -10.17 -5.98
N PHE A 43 -8.32 -11.00 -5.40
CA PHE A 43 -7.25 -11.72 -6.10
C PHE A 43 -7.36 -13.23 -5.89
N PRO A 44 -8.41 -13.87 -6.37
CA PRO A 44 -8.62 -15.31 -6.18
C PRO A 44 -7.46 -16.10 -6.80
N GLY A 45 -6.92 -17.05 -6.02
CA GLY A 45 -5.78 -17.86 -6.45
C GLY A 45 -4.39 -17.26 -6.16
N GLN A 46 -4.33 -16.00 -5.70
CA GLN A 46 -3.09 -15.39 -5.23
C GLN A 46 -2.94 -15.55 -3.71
N THR A 47 -1.69 -15.62 -3.27
CA THR A 47 -1.33 -15.62 -1.85
C THR A 47 -0.39 -14.46 -1.54
N ILE A 48 -0.38 -14.01 -0.29
CA ILE A 48 0.52 -12.95 0.15
C ILE A 48 1.91 -13.56 0.32
N SER A 49 2.87 -13.12 -0.48
CA SER A 49 4.28 -13.56 -0.42
C SER A 49 5.12 -12.73 0.53
N PHE A 50 4.75 -11.47 0.72
CA PHE A 50 5.42 -10.54 1.61
C PHE A 50 4.43 -9.54 2.20
N ALA A 51 4.64 -9.16 3.45
CA ALA A 51 3.86 -8.11 4.10
C ALA A 51 4.76 -7.30 5.04
N GLN A 52 4.54 -6.00 5.04
CA GLN A 52 5.18 -5.09 5.97
C GLN A 52 4.16 -4.12 6.55
N LYS A 53 4.46 -3.66 7.75
CA LYS A 53 3.73 -2.62 8.44
C LYS A 53 4.66 -1.45 8.64
N ASP A 54 4.31 -0.31 8.08
CA ASP A 54 4.93 0.96 8.41
C ASP A 54 4.21 1.58 9.61
N CYS A 55 4.99 2.01 10.59
CA CYS A 55 4.49 2.65 11.79
C CYS A 55 5.07 4.05 11.85
N ASP A 56 4.47 4.99 11.18
CA ASP A 56 4.66 6.40 11.45
C ASP A 56 3.99 6.77 12.78
N PHE A 57 4.47 7.84 13.41
CA PHE A 57 4.17 8.21 14.79
C PHE A 57 2.67 8.21 15.16
N LEU A 58 1.76 8.31 14.18
CA LEU A 58 0.31 8.38 14.38
C LEU A 58 -0.50 7.44 13.48
N CYS A 59 0.09 6.83 12.46
CA CYS A 59 -0.63 6.03 11.47
C CYS A 59 0.10 4.72 11.18
N SER A 60 -0.63 3.63 11.12
CA SER A 60 -0.11 2.35 10.66
C SER A 60 -0.59 2.12 9.23
N HIS A 61 0.35 1.90 8.32
CA HIS A 61 0.07 1.49 6.94
C HIS A 61 0.53 0.05 6.74
N TYR A 62 -0.16 -0.68 5.90
CA TYR A 62 0.28 -2.02 5.50
C TYR A 62 0.58 -2.03 4.02
N GLU A 63 1.68 -2.67 3.65
CA GLU A 63 2.00 -2.99 2.27
C GLU A 63 2.14 -4.49 2.12
N ILE A 64 1.48 -5.05 1.11
CA ILE A 64 1.57 -6.47 0.81
C ILE A 64 1.99 -6.67 -0.64
N THR A 65 2.71 -7.77 -0.87
CA THR A 65 3.05 -8.25 -2.21
C THR A 65 2.47 -9.64 -2.39
N LEU A 66 1.76 -9.85 -3.49
CA LEU A 66 1.19 -11.13 -3.85
C LEU A 66 2.18 -11.98 -4.67
N THR A 67 1.87 -13.25 -4.84
CA THR A 67 2.73 -14.21 -5.57
C THR A 67 2.92 -13.89 -7.05
N ASP A 68 2.02 -13.13 -7.67
CA ASP A 68 2.14 -12.64 -9.05
C ASP A 68 2.88 -11.30 -9.18
N GLY A 69 3.39 -10.75 -8.07
CA GLY A 69 4.05 -9.45 -8.01
C GLY A 69 3.10 -8.25 -7.84
N THR A 70 1.80 -8.47 -7.72
CA THR A 70 0.85 -7.41 -7.38
C THR A 70 1.16 -6.84 -6.00
N GLN A 71 1.19 -5.52 -5.88
CA GLN A 71 1.39 -4.79 -4.63
C GLN A 71 0.11 -4.06 -4.24
N VAL A 72 -0.23 -4.11 -2.96
CA VAL A 72 -1.38 -3.40 -2.41
C VAL A 72 -0.97 -2.70 -1.13
N SER A 73 -1.27 -1.41 -1.05
CA SER A 73 -1.12 -0.62 0.18
C SER A 73 -2.47 -0.37 0.81
N PHE A 74 -2.48 -0.31 2.14
CA PHE A 74 -3.66 -0.08 2.96
C PHE A 74 -3.39 1.05 3.94
N ASP A 75 -4.36 1.92 4.12
CA ASP A 75 -4.32 2.99 5.09
C ASP A 75 -4.49 2.49 6.54
N SER A 76 -4.54 3.43 7.49
CA SER A 76 -4.73 3.14 8.91
C SER A 76 -6.08 2.50 9.26
N ASP A 77 -7.06 2.61 8.38
CA ASP A 77 -8.40 2.01 8.52
C ASP A 77 -8.49 0.64 7.82
N GLU A 78 -7.34 0.11 7.34
CA GLU A 78 -7.24 -1.16 6.62
C GLU A 78 -8.01 -1.14 5.28
N VAL A 79 -8.24 0.04 4.72
CA VAL A 79 -8.82 0.24 3.39
C VAL A 79 -7.68 0.42 2.39
N TRP A 80 -7.76 -0.25 1.24
CA TRP A 80 -6.74 -0.08 0.23
C TRP A 80 -6.73 1.36 -0.33
N ASP A 81 -5.55 1.92 -0.49
CA ASP A 81 -5.31 3.22 -1.10
C ASP A 81 -4.51 3.13 -2.41
N LYS A 82 -3.69 2.09 -2.56
CA LYS A 82 -2.89 1.87 -3.78
C LYS A 82 -2.90 0.40 -4.18
N ILE A 83 -3.06 0.15 -5.46
CA ILE A 83 -2.90 -1.18 -6.08
C ILE A 83 -2.03 -1.02 -7.32
N GLU A 84 -0.97 -1.83 -7.42
CA GLU A 84 -0.16 -1.96 -8.61
C GLU A 84 -0.09 -3.44 -9.03
N SER A 85 -0.58 -3.73 -10.24
CA SER A 85 -0.58 -5.07 -10.83
C SER A 85 0.08 -5.02 -12.21
N PRO A 86 1.41 -5.15 -12.26
CA PRO A 86 2.19 -4.90 -13.49
C PRO A 86 1.99 -5.96 -14.57
N MET A 87 1.52 -7.15 -14.21
CA MET A 87 1.40 -8.27 -15.15
C MET A 87 -0.02 -8.45 -15.67
N GLN A 88 -1.02 -8.38 -14.81
CA GLN A 88 -2.41 -8.71 -15.15
C GLN A 88 -3.34 -7.51 -15.18
N GLY A 89 -2.90 -6.39 -14.61
CA GLY A 89 -3.73 -5.22 -14.40
C GLY A 89 -4.59 -5.30 -13.15
N VAL A 90 -5.06 -4.14 -12.71
CA VAL A 90 -5.91 -3.99 -11.53
C VAL A 90 -7.30 -4.60 -11.83
N PRO A 91 -7.82 -5.48 -10.95
CA PRO A 91 -9.13 -6.09 -11.14
C PRO A 91 -10.24 -5.03 -11.24
N ALA A 92 -11.13 -5.18 -12.23
CA ALA A 92 -12.23 -4.24 -12.45
C ALA A 92 -13.14 -4.08 -11.22
N SER A 93 -13.23 -5.11 -10.39
CA SER A 93 -14.09 -5.11 -9.19
C SER A 93 -13.69 -4.07 -8.13
N VAL A 94 -12.44 -3.62 -8.13
CA VAL A 94 -11.94 -2.63 -7.17
C VAL A 94 -11.72 -1.24 -7.78
N VAL A 95 -11.83 -1.12 -9.10
CA VAL A 95 -11.67 0.18 -9.76
C VAL A 95 -12.88 1.07 -9.46
N PRO A 96 -12.69 2.28 -8.89
CA PRO A 96 -13.77 3.21 -8.66
C PRO A 96 -14.53 3.54 -9.96
N ALA A 97 -15.86 3.65 -9.88
CA ALA A 97 -16.70 3.87 -11.05
C ALA A 97 -16.29 5.10 -11.90
N PRO A 98 -15.91 6.26 -11.33
CA PRO A 98 -15.45 7.40 -12.13
C PRO A 98 -14.19 7.09 -12.95
N VAL A 99 -13.24 6.35 -12.36
CA VAL A 99 -12.01 5.92 -13.02
C VAL A 99 -12.32 4.93 -14.14
N ALA A 100 -13.13 3.91 -13.85
CA ALA A 100 -13.53 2.91 -14.84
C ALA A 100 -14.22 3.55 -16.04
N THR A 101 -15.12 4.51 -15.82
CA THR A 101 -15.82 5.24 -16.88
C THR A 101 -14.84 6.01 -17.76
N TYR A 102 -13.90 6.75 -17.15
CA TYR A 102 -12.92 7.53 -17.90
C TYR A 102 -12.00 6.61 -18.72
N VAL A 103 -11.42 5.60 -18.10
CA VAL A 103 -10.48 4.70 -18.79
C VAL A 103 -11.16 3.92 -19.90
N ASN A 104 -12.34 3.36 -19.68
CA ASN A 104 -13.06 2.62 -20.71
C ASN A 104 -13.48 3.50 -21.90
N THR A 105 -13.75 4.79 -21.67
CA THR A 105 -14.14 5.73 -22.73
C THR A 105 -12.92 6.25 -23.49
N SER A 106 -11.86 6.62 -22.78
CA SER A 106 -10.69 7.28 -23.38
C SER A 106 -9.63 6.28 -23.89
N PHE A 107 -9.54 5.12 -23.25
CA PHE A 107 -8.53 4.08 -23.54
C PHE A 107 -9.17 2.68 -23.61
N PRO A 108 -10.11 2.45 -24.52
CA PRO A 108 -10.84 1.19 -24.59
C PRO A 108 -9.88 -0.01 -24.79
N GLY A 109 -10.04 -1.03 -23.95
CA GLY A 109 -9.23 -2.25 -23.99
C GLY A 109 -7.85 -2.14 -23.34
N ILE A 110 -7.46 -0.99 -22.81
CA ILE A 110 -6.20 -0.82 -22.07
C ILE A 110 -6.46 -1.08 -20.58
N ALA A 111 -5.68 -2.01 -20.01
CA ALA A 111 -5.79 -2.32 -18.58
C ALA A 111 -5.08 -1.27 -17.71
N ILE A 112 -5.61 -1.08 -16.53
CA ILE A 112 -4.99 -0.25 -15.49
C ILE A 112 -3.87 -1.05 -14.85
N LYS A 113 -2.65 -0.52 -14.89
CA LYS A 113 -1.47 -1.09 -14.23
C LYS A 113 -1.44 -0.73 -12.74
N LYS A 114 -1.72 0.54 -12.44
CA LYS A 114 -1.68 1.09 -11.08
C LYS A 114 -2.85 2.03 -10.86
N ILE A 115 -3.38 2.04 -9.67
CA ILE A 115 -4.32 3.05 -9.19
C ILE A 115 -3.91 3.47 -7.77
N ASP A 116 -3.80 4.77 -7.57
CA ASP A 116 -3.48 5.39 -6.29
C ASP A 116 -4.63 6.36 -5.94
N LYS A 117 -5.20 6.19 -4.75
CA LYS A 117 -6.24 7.08 -4.23
C LYS A 117 -5.59 8.25 -3.51
N GLU A 118 -5.72 9.42 -4.09
CA GLU A 118 -5.22 10.65 -3.52
C GLU A 118 -6.35 11.43 -2.81
N ARG A 119 -5.97 12.41 -2.01
CA ARG A 119 -6.95 13.28 -1.31
C ARG A 119 -7.99 13.90 -2.26
N ASN A 120 -7.59 14.29 -3.45
CA ASN A 120 -8.41 15.04 -4.40
C ASN A 120 -8.82 14.22 -5.63
N GLY A 121 -8.52 12.93 -5.67
CA GLY A 121 -8.85 12.12 -6.83
C GLY A 121 -8.05 10.83 -6.93
N TYR A 122 -7.57 10.54 -8.13
CA TYR A 122 -6.89 9.30 -8.46
C TYR A 122 -5.72 9.55 -9.41
N GLU A 123 -4.60 8.91 -9.15
CA GLU A 123 -3.51 8.73 -10.12
C GLU A 123 -3.63 7.32 -10.70
N VAL A 124 -3.61 7.21 -12.01
CA VAL A 124 -3.86 5.95 -12.72
C VAL A 124 -2.81 5.76 -13.81
N ASP A 125 -2.01 4.70 -13.69
CA ASP A 125 -1.09 4.28 -14.75
C ASP A 125 -1.73 3.17 -15.57
N LEU A 126 -1.64 3.27 -16.88
CA LEU A 126 -2.11 2.27 -17.81
C LEU A 126 -0.98 1.35 -18.27
N LEU A 127 -1.30 0.15 -18.72
CA LEU A 127 -0.30 -0.81 -19.23
C LEU A 127 0.41 -0.35 -20.51
N ASN A 128 -0.12 0.64 -21.21
CA ASN A 128 0.52 1.25 -22.39
C ASN A 128 1.52 2.39 -22.05
N GLY A 129 1.72 2.69 -20.75
CA GLY A 129 2.65 3.69 -20.26
C GLY A 129 2.05 5.08 -20.02
N ILE A 130 0.78 5.29 -20.38
CA ILE A 130 0.10 6.56 -20.10
C ILE A 130 -0.26 6.65 -18.62
N GLU A 131 0.02 7.79 -18.01
CA GLU A 131 -0.43 8.17 -16.66
C GLU A 131 -1.50 9.25 -16.75
N VAL A 132 -2.58 9.11 -16.00
CA VAL A 132 -3.62 10.12 -15.88
C VAL A 132 -3.94 10.43 -14.44
N LYS A 133 -4.15 11.72 -14.15
CA LYS A 133 -4.69 12.18 -12.87
C LYS A 133 -6.12 12.64 -13.06
N LEU A 134 -7.00 12.04 -12.28
CA LEU A 134 -8.43 12.32 -12.32
C LEU A 134 -8.88 12.90 -10.97
N ASN A 135 -9.82 13.83 -11.00
CA ASN A 135 -10.48 14.26 -9.76
C ASN A 135 -11.44 13.16 -9.24
N GLN A 136 -12.06 13.38 -8.10
CA GLN A 136 -12.99 12.41 -7.48
C GLN A 136 -14.19 12.07 -8.36
N GLN A 137 -14.58 12.96 -9.28
CA GLN A 137 -15.67 12.77 -10.24
C GLN A 137 -15.22 12.10 -11.55
N GLY A 138 -13.92 11.78 -11.68
CA GLY A 138 -13.36 11.16 -12.88
C GLY A 138 -13.05 12.14 -14.01
N ALA A 139 -13.05 13.44 -13.76
CA ALA A 139 -12.62 14.42 -14.75
C ALA A 139 -11.09 14.48 -14.80
N LEU A 140 -10.55 14.53 -16.04
CA LEU A 140 -9.11 14.63 -16.28
C LEU A 140 -8.53 15.94 -15.72
N MET A 141 -7.48 15.81 -14.94
CA MET A 141 -6.68 16.93 -14.41
C MET A 141 -5.33 17.05 -15.10
N GLU A 142 -4.67 15.92 -15.33
CA GLU A 142 -3.33 15.84 -15.93
C GLU A 142 -3.17 14.52 -16.69
N MET A 143 -2.36 14.52 -17.74
CA MET A 143 -2.02 13.31 -18.49
C MET A 143 -0.57 13.41 -18.96
N ASP A 144 0.19 12.36 -18.70
CA ASP A 144 1.58 12.18 -19.12
C ASP A 144 1.73 10.88 -19.93
N ASP A 145 2.68 10.88 -20.89
CA ASP A 145 2.99 9.77 -21.80
C ASP A 145 4.52 9.49 -21.92
#